data_4dbd1866c54e558f0b3c1ea3f6e5498e
#
_entry.id   4dbd1866c54e558f0b3c1ea3f6e5498e
#
_cell.length_a   1.000
_cell.length_b   1.000
_cell.length_c   1.000
_cell.angle_alpha   90.00
_cell.angle_beta   90.00
_cell.angle_gamma   90.00
#
_symmetry.space_group_name_H-M   'P 1'
#
loop_
_entity.id
_entity.type
_entity.pdbx_description
1 polymer ?
#
loop_
_entity_poly.entity_id
_entity_poly.type
_entity_poly.pdbx_seq_one_letter_code
_entity_poly.pdbx_strand_id
1 'polypeptide(L)'
;YLCGQNSNTSGSHKRIDPQNFLNIDIHLPKMPIQKAIGKTLSNIDRKIELNKRINDNLEAMAKQLYDYWFVQFDFPNEEGKPYKSSGGAMVWNEKLKREIPKEWMASNYTDLFTIGNGQTMPQNEGLVPAYGGNGIVKMVEISNYPACIIIGRVGANCGSIHYSKVPCWVSDNAISICSKNDDWQPFLFYSLKLYNLSKNKGGSSQPLITHEALKHLYFPMSEKHINQFCHIVNELQDLIYSNQQEILKFTKQRDELLPLLMNGQATINYHLSAY
;
A
#
# COMPACT_ATOMS: atom_id res chain seq x y z
N TYR A 1 23.74 -2.24 -26.80
CA TYR A 1 24.36 -1.66 -27.99
C TYR A 1 25.13 -0.36 -27.65
N LEU A 2 24.53 0.62 -26.99
CA LEU A 2 25.16 1.90 -26.61
C LEU A 2 26.30 1.76 -25.59
N CYS A 3 26.25 0.78 -24.71
CA CYS A 3 27.30 0.55 -23.70
C CYS A 3 28.61 -0.01 -24.27
N GLY A 4 28.62 -0.51 -25.54
CA GLY A 4 29.79 -1.07 -26.21
C GLY A 4 30.62 -0.05 -27.02
N GLN A 5 30.08 1.14 -27.28
CA GLN A 5 30.74 2.20 -28.05
C GLN A 5 31.27 3.31 -27.13
N ASN A 6 32.33 3.02 -26.40
CA ASN A 6 32.97 4.01 -25.54
C ASN A 6 34.08 4.77 -26.29
N SER A 7 34.01 6.10 -26.31
CA SER A 7 35.16 6.94 -26.64
C SER A 7 36.21 6.84 -25.52
N ASN A 8 37.43 6.61 -25.87
CA ASN A 8 38.61 6.57 -24.99
C ASN A 8 38.82 7.93 -24.33
N THR A 9 38.33 8.09 -23.11
CA THR A 9 38.80 9.17 -22.24
C THR A 9 39.18 8.59 -20.89
N SER A 10 40.41 8.88 -20.48
CA SER A 10 41.04 8.50 -19.21
C SER A 10 40.26 9.12 -18.02
N GLY A 11 39.23 8.47 -17.56
CA GLY A 11 38.45 8.86 -16.40
C GLY A 11 37.51 7.75 -15.97
N SER A 12 37.26 7.63 -14.69
CA SER A 12 36.45 6.58 -14.04
C SER A 12 34.97 6.53 -14.46
N HIS A 13 34.49 7.45 -15.30
CA HIS A 13 33.10 7.51 -15.76
C HIS A 13 33.01 7.34 -17.29
N LYS A 14 32.33 6.27 -17.71
CA LYS A 14 32.01 6.04 -19.14
C LYS A 14 31.01 7.10 -19.60
N ARG A 15 31.35 7.89 -20.60
CA ARG A 15 30.46 8.87 -21.22
C ARG A 15 30.01 8.39 -22.60
N ILE A 16 28.75 8.54 -22.93
CA ILE A 16 28.21 8.31 -24.27
C ILE A 16 28.36 9.60 -25.05
N ASP A 17 29.00 9.53 -26.23
CA ASP A 17 29.08 10.67 -27.14
C ASP A 17 27.68 10.92 -27.74
N PRO A 18 27.13 12.16 -27.63
CA PRO A 18 25.85 12.51 -28.23
C PRO A 18 25.78 12.23 -29.75
N GLN A 19 26.86 12.34 -30.46
CA GLN A 19 26.94 12.04 -31.92
C GLN A 19 26.69 10.56 -32.21
N ASN A 20 27.20 9.66 -31.37
CA ASN A 20 26.95 8.23 -31.49
C ASN A 20 25.49 7.87 -31.26
N PHE A 21 24.80 8.65 -30.43
CA PHE A 21 23.35 8.48 -30.18
C PHE A 21 22.52 8.90 -31.40
N LEU A 22 22.92 9.99 -32.09
CA LEU A 22 22.21 10.49 -33.26
C LEU A 22 22.36 9.61 -34.50
N ASN A 23 23.41 8.79 -34.56
CA ASN A 23 23.71 7.89 -35.67
C ASN A 23 23.13 6.48 -35.52
N ILE A 24 22.23 6.26 -34.55
CA ILE A 24 21.58 4.96 -34.39
C ILE A 24 20.44 4.84 -35.38
N ASP A 25 20.51 3.85 -36.25
CA ASP A 25 19.41 3.49 -37.14
C ASP A 25 18.27 2.84 -36.32
N ILE A 26 17.10 3.43 -36.37
CA ILE A 26 15.89 2.93 -35.69
C ILE A 26 14.89 2.47 -36.75
N HIS A 27 14.51 1.19 -36.70
CA HIS A 27 13.42 0.67 -37.52
C HIS A 27 12.08 1.10 -36.91
N LEU A 28 11.34 1.98 -37.60
CA LEU A 28 10.03 2.46 -37.18
C LEU A 28 8.92 1.84 -38.05
N PRO A 29 7.84 1.34 -37.45
CA PRO A 29 6.63 0.96 -38.16
C PRO A 29 6.04 2.17 -38.92
N LYS A 30 5.18 1.92 -39.92
CA LYS A 30 4.44 2.99 -40.62
C LYS A 30 3.56 3.78 -39.65
N MET A 31 3.36 5.06 -39.92
CA MET A 31 2.62 6.00 -39.06
C MET A 31 1.26 5.49 -38.52
N PRO A 32 0.40 4.83 -39.34
CA PRO A 32 -0.85 4.27 -38.82
C PRO A 32 -0.63 3.21 -37.73
N ILE A 33 0.42 2.39 -37.89
CA ILE A 33 0.77 1.36 -36.91
C ILE A 33 1.32 1.99 -35.63
N GLN A 34 2.18 3.03 -35.73
CA GLN A 34 2.67 3.77 -34.56
C GLN A 34 1.51 4.36 -33.76
N LYS A 35 0.52 4.97 -34.42
CA LYS A 35 -0.68 5.51 -33.79
C LYS A 35 -1.51 4.42 -33.10
N ALA A 36 -1.65 3.25 -33.73
CA ALA A 36 -2.38 2.12 -33.15
C ALA A 36 -1.65 1.57 -31.90
N ILE A 37 -0.31 1.43 -31.96
CA ILE A 37 0.52 1.04 -30.80
C ILE A 37 0.32 2.04 -29.65
N GLY A 38 0.49 3.34 -29.93
CA GLY A 38 0.32 4.40 -28.94
C GLY A 38 -1.07 4.38 -28.29
N LYS A 39 -2.14 4.20 -29.08
CA LYS A 39 -3.51 4.10 -28.57
C LYS A 39 -3.70 2.88 -27.67
N THR A 40 -3.15 1.73 -28.04
CA THR A 40 -3.28 0.49 -27.26
C THR A 40 -2.57 0.61 -25.91
N LEU A 41 -1.33 1.08 -25.91
CA LEU A 41 -0.54 1.28 -24.68
C LEU A 41 -1.17 2.35 -23.78
N SER A 42 -1.61 3.48 -24.37
CA SER A 42 -2.31 4.53 -23.64
C SER A 42 -3.61 4.05 -22.98
N ASN A 43 -4.34 3.12 -23.62
CA ASN A 43 -5.53 2.52 -23.01
C ASN A 43 -5.18 1.65 -21.79
N ILE A 44 -4.06 0.93 -21.84
CA ILE A 44 -3.58 0.15 -20.69
C ILE A 44 -3.17 1.08 -19.56
N ASP A 45 -2.38 2.13 -19.86
CA ASP A 45 -1.96 3.12 -18.85
C ASP A 45 -3.16 3.81 -18.21
N ARG A 46 -4.19 4.13 -19.01
CA ARG A 46 -5.44 4.73 -18.50
C ARG A 46 -6.18 3.79 -17.55
N LYS A 47 -6.20 2.48 -17.81
CA LYS A 47 -6.81 1.49 -16.90
C LYS A 47 -6.02 1.39 -15.60
N ILE A 48 -4.69 1.36 -15.68
CA ILE A 48 -3.80 1.37 -14.49
C ILE A 48 -4.09 2.61 -13.63
N GLU A 49 -4.14 3.79 -14.25
CA GLU A 49 -4.39 5.04 -13.55
C GLU A 49 -5.79 5.10 -12.94
N LEU A 50 -6.81 4.60 -13.66
CA LEU A 50 -8.18 4.54 -13.16
C LEU A 50 -8.27 3.63 -11.91
N ASN A 51 -7.68 2.44 -11.95
CA ASN A 51 -7.68 1.53 -10.83
C ASN A 51 -6.93 2.12 -9.61
N LYS A 52 -5.83 2.85 -9.82
CA LYS A 52 -5.14 3.59 -8.74
C LYS A 52 -6.07 4.61 -8.10
N ARG A 53 -6.74 5.45 -8.89
CA ARG A 53 -7.69 6.46 -8.38
C ARG A 53 -8.87 5.83 -7.64
N ILE A 54 -9.39 4.70 -8.12
CA ILE A 54 -10.45 3.97 -7.42
C ILE A 54 -9.92 3.52 -6.05
N ASN A 55 -8.72 2.96 -5.97
CA ASN A 55 -8.12 2.53 -4.71
C ASN A 55 -7.90 3.69 -3.75
N ASP A 56 -7.41 4.84 -4.23
CA ASP A 56 -7.24 6.04 -3.40
C ASP A 56 -8.57 6.51 -2.81
N ASN A 57 -9.66 6.47 -3.59
CA ASN A 57 -11.00 6.82 -3.12
C ASN A 57 -11.52 5.80 -2.09
N LEU A 58 -11.35 4.49 -2.34
CA LEU A 58 -11.77 3.44 -1.41
C LEU A 58 -11.01 3.54 -0.07
N GLU A 59 -9.71 3.81 -0.10
CA GLU A 59 -8.92 4.06 1.11
C GLU A 59 -9.40 5.32 1.85
N ALA A 60 -9.69 6.40 1.12
CA ALA A 60 -10.22 7.64 1.71
C ALA A 60 -11.59 7.42 2.36
N MET A 61 -12.47 6.64 1.71
CA MET A 61 -13.78 6.27 2.27
C MET A 61 -13.64 5.47 3.57
N ALA A 62 -12.79 4.45 3.58
CA ALA A 62 -12.57 3.64 4.77
C ALA A 62 -11.95 4.46 5.91
N LYS A 63 -11.00 5.34 5.60
CA LYS A 63 -10.43 6.28 6.58
C LYS A 63 -11.49 7.24 7.13
N GLN A 64 -12.33 7.82 6.27
CA GLN A 64 -13.40 8.73 6.68
C GLN A 64 -14.41 8.02 7.58
N LEU A 65 -14.78 6.78 7.27
CA LEU A 65 -15.65 5.96 8.11
C LEU A 65 -15.01 5.71 9.49
N TYR A 66 -13.71 5.39 9.53
CA TYR A 66 -12.97 5.22 10.77
C TYR A 66 -12.97 6.52 11.59
N ASP A 67 -12.65 7.66 10.97
CA ASP A 67 -12.65 8.96 11.64
C ASP A 67 -14.02 9.31 12.21
N TYR A 68 -15.08 9.02 11.46
CA TYR A 68 -16.46 9.28 11.88
C TYR A 68 -16.88 8.42 13.09
N TRP A 69 -16.52 7.12 13.06
CA TRP A 69 -16.95 6.19 14.12
C TRP A 69 -16.06 6.21 15.37
N PHE A 70 -14.74 6.27 15.22
CA PHE A 70 -13.76 6.07 16.30
C PHE A 70 -13.04 7.34 16.75
N VAL A 71 -13.08 8.38 15.94
CA VAL A 71 -12.51 9.69 16.30
C VAL A 71 -13.60 10.66 16.73
N GLN A 72 -14.67 10.80 15.95
CA GLN A 72 -15.79 11.69 16.24
C GLN A 72 -16.84 11.01 17.14
N PHE A 73 -16.89 9.68 17.17
CA PHE A 73 -17.88 8.85 17.87
C PHE A 73 -19.32 9.01 17.36
N ASP A 74 -19.45 9.31 16.08
CA ASP A 74 -20.74 9.41 15.39
C ASP A 74 -21.11 8.12 14.63
N PHE A 75 -20.76 6.97 15.19
CA PHE A 75 -21.27 5.68 14.71
C PHE A 75 -22.80 5.63 14.82
N PRO A 76 -23.50 4.81 14.01
CA PRO A 76 -24.95 4.69 14.06
C PRO A 76 -25.43 4.16 15.41
N ASN A 77 -26.31 4.89 16.08
CA ASN A 77 -27.03 4.43 17.27
C ASN A 77 -28.16 3.47 16.86
N GLU A 78 -29.00 3.04 17.81
CA GLU A 78 -30.12 2.12 17.58
C GLU A 78 -31.16 2.67 16.59
N GLU A 79 -31.28 4.00 16.47
CA GLU A 79 -32.15 4.68 15.52
C GLU A 79 -31.48 4.98 14.18
N GLY A 80 -30.22 4.56 13.98
CA GLY A 80 -29.41 4.86 12.79
C GLY A 80 -28.89 6.30 12.73
N LYS A 81 -29.02 7.09 13.81
CA LYS A 81 -28.52 8.47 13.91
C LYS A 81 -27.07 8.49 14.43
N PRO A 82 -26.28 9.54 14.11
CA PRO A 82 -24.95 9.72 14.68
C PRO A 82 -24.97 9.74 16.21
N TYR A 83 -24.18 8.88 16.88
CA TYR A 83 -24.27 8.70 18.33
C TYR A 83 -24.00 9.99 19.12
N LYS A 84 -22.79 10.55 18.99
CA LYS A 84 -22.39 11.73 19.77
C LYS A 84 -23.21 12.98 19.41
N SER A 85 -23.35 13.24 18.10
CA SER A 85 -24.08 14.41 17.58
C SER A 85 -25.57 14.38 17.93
N SER A 86 -26.16 13.21 18.23
CA SER A 86 -27.54 13.04 18.69
C SER A 86 -27.67 13.02 20.20
N GLY A 87 -26.64 13.40 20.95
CA GLY A 87 -26.70 13.50 22.43
C GLY A 87 -26.31 12.20 23.14
N GLY A 88 -25.61 11.28 22.49
CA GLY A 88 -25.08 10.07 23.11
C GLY A 88 -24.18 10.35 24.31
N ALA A 89 -24.36 9.57 25.40
CA ALA A 89 -23.67 9.78 26.66
C ALA A 89 -22.15 9.55 26.53
N MET A 90 -21.36 10.53 26.91
CA MET A 90 -19.89 10.49 26.87
C MET A 90 -19.33 10.49 28.31
N VAL A 91 -18.18 9.83 28.50
CA VAL A 91 -17.43 9.79 29.76
C VAL A 91 -15.93 10.03 29.50
N TRP A 92 -15.31 10.74 30.44
CA TRP A 92 -13.86 10.96 30.38
C TRP A 92 -13.08 9.66 30.61
N ASN A 93 -12.09 9.40 29.77
CA ASN A 93 -11.20 8.24 29.90
C ASN A 93 -9.75 8.69 30.15
N GLU A 94 -9.20 8.29 31.31
CA GLU A 94 -7.87 8.71 31.74
C GLU A 94 -6.73 8.13 30.86
N LYS A 95 -6.91 6.93 30.30
CA LYS A 95 -5.89 6.29 29.46
C LYS A 95 -5.83 6.91 28.07
N LEU A 96 -6.97 7.26 27.52
CA LEU A 96 -7.11 7.89 26.20
C LEU A 96 -6.98 9.42 26.24
N LYS A 97 -7.05 10.04 27.46
CA LYS A 97 -7.02 11.50 27.69
C LYS A 97 -8.07 12.24 26.86
N ARG A 98 -9.25 11.64 26.73
CA ARG A 98 -10.39 12.19 25.98
C ARG A 98 -11.69 11.58 26.44
N GLU A 99 -12.81 12.22 26.07
CA GLU A 99 -14.13 11.62 26.23
C GLU A 99 -14.33 10.50 25.21
N ILE A 100 -14.96 9.42 25.67
CA ILE A 100 -15.39 8.28 24.84
C ILE A 100 -16.85 7.94 25.14
N PRO A 101 -17.58 7.23 24.28
CA PRO A 101 -18.93 6.75 24.59
C PRO A 101 -18.95 5.98 25.91
N LYS A 102 -20.00 6.16 26.69
CA LYS A 102 -20.12 5.61 28.06
C LYS A 102 -19.92 4.09 28.15
N GLU A 103 -20.33 3.37 27.10
CA GLU A 103 -20.24 1.91 27.04
C GLU A 103 -18.93 1.40 26.46
N TRP A 104 -18.04 2.31 26.02
CA TRP A 104 -16.75 1.94 25.44
C TRP A 104 -15.66 1.88 26.51
N MET A 105 -14.65 1.08 26.26
CA MET A 105 -13.48 0.96 27.12
C MET A 105 -12.19 1.30 26.37
N ALA A 106 -11.11 1.54 27.11
CA ALA A 106 -9.78 1.68 26.56
C ALA A 106 -9.05 0.35 26.69
N SER A 107 -8.61 -0.22 25.56
CA SER A 107 -7.79 -1.44 25.52
C SER A 107 -6.37 -1.14 25.14
N ASN A 108 -5.44 -1.88 25.76
CA ASN A 108 -4.02 -1.78 25.44
C ASN A 108 -3.68 -2.65 24.20
N TYR A 109 -2.54 -2.39 23.59
CA TYR A 109 -2.06 -3.17 22.45
C TYR A 109 -1.99 -4.67 22.72
N THR A 110 -1.58 -5.07 23.95
CA THR A 110 -1.45 -6.49 24.33
C THR A 110 -2.74 -7.26 24.21
N ASP A 111 -3.88 -6.58 24.29
CA ASP A 111 -5.20 -7.21 24.19
C ASP A 111 -5.61 -7.38 22.72
N LEU A 112 -5.07 -6.57 21.84
CA LEU A 112 -5.55 -6.40 20.46
C LEU A 112 -4.67 -7.07 19.42
N PHE A 113 -3.33 -7.04 19.58
CA PHE A 113 -2.42 -7.53 18.56
C PHE A 113 -1.11 -8.06 19.12
N THR A 114 -0.39 -8.80 18.30
CA THR A 114 0.98 -9.24 18.51
C THR A 114 1.93 -8.46 17.61
N ILE A 115 3.17 -8.26 18.06
CA ILE A 115 4.22 -7.59 17.32
C ILE A 115 5.29 -8.62 16.95
N GLY A 116 5.63 -8.68 15.67
CA GLY A 116 6.67 -9.53 15.14
C GLY A 116 7.82 -8.76 14.48
N ASN A 117 8.99 -9.38 14.43
CA ASN A 117 10.15 -8.83 13.73
C ASN A 117 10.20 -9.34 12.30
N GLY A 118 10.55 -8.46 11.38
CA GLY A 118 10.88 -8.87 10.02
C GLY A 118 12.19 -9.68 9.95
N GLN A 119 12.41 -10.30 8.83
CA GLN A 119 13.56 -11.18 8.55
C GLN A 119 14.26 -10.77 7.26
N THR A 120 15.50 -11.22 7.07
CA THR A 120 16.25 -11.00 5.83
C THR A 120 15.46 -11.44 4.61
N MET A 121 15.43 -10.59 3.58
CA MET A 121 14.64 -10.80 2.36
C MET A 121 15.06 -12.08 1.63
N PRO A 122 14.12 -13.00 1.27
CA PRO A 122 14.42 -14.16 0.45
C PRO A 122 14.97 -13.78 -0.92
N GLN A 123 15.77 -14.64 -1.50
CA GLN A 123 16.36 -14.41 -2.83
C GLN A 123 15.45 -14.85 -3.97
N ASN A 124 14.73 -15.96 -3.78
CA ASN A 124 13.87 -16.54 -4.81
C ASN A 124 12.64 -15.68 -5.09
N GLU A 125 12.33 -15.52 -6.36
CA GLU A 125 11.12 -14.86 -6.83
C GLU A 125 9.91 -15.79 -6.72
N GLY A 126 8.71 -15.21 -6.55
CA GLY A 126 7.47 -15.95 -6.42
C GLY A 126 6.24 -15.05 -6.54
N LEU A 127 5.16 -15.41 -5.82
CA LEU A 127 3.88 -14.70 -5.88
C LEU A 127 3.50 -14.02 -4.55
N VAL A 128 4.31 -14.17 -3.52
CA VAL A 128 4.07 -13.60 -2.18
C VAL A 128 4.64 -12.19 -2.12
N PRO A 129 3.86 -11.16 -1.76
CA PRO A 129 4.36 -9.80 -1.65
C PRO A 129 5.34 -9.68 -0.48
N ALA A 130 6.52 -9.13 -0.74
CA ALA A 130 7.54 -8.87 0.25
C ALA A 130 7.63 -7.38 0.55
N TYR A 131 7.41 -7.02 1.80
CA TYR A 131 7.34 -5.65 2.28
C TYR A 131 8.64 -5.22 2.97
N GLY A 132 9.08 -4.02 2.62
CA GLY A 132 10.04 -3.23 3.38
C GLY A 132 9.37 -2.04 4.07
N GLY A 133 10.17 -1.09 4.54
CA GLY A 133 9.65 0.12 5.17
C GLY A 133 8.86 1.05 4.22
N ASN A 134 8.96 0.87 2.90
CA ASN A 134 8.29 1.70 1.89
C ASN A 134 7.21 0.93 1.09
N GLY A 135 6.65 -0.13 1.64
CA GLY A 135 5.67 -0.97 0.95
C GLY A 135 6.29 -2.19 0.27
N ILE A 136 5.64 -2.68 -0.80
CA ILE A 136 6.11 -3.86 -1.53
C ILE A 136 7.43 -3.56 -2.25
N VAL A 137 8.45 -4.37 -1.96
CA VAL A 137 9.80 -4.28 -2.58
C VAL A 137 9.93 -5.21 -3.76
N LYS A 138 9.44 -6.45 -3.60
CA LYS A 138 9.43 -7.49 -4.63
C LYS A 138 8.42 -8.59 -4.31
N MET A 139 8.27 -9.53 -5.22
CA MET A 139 7.50 -10.76 -5.00
C MET A 139 8.46 -11.91 -4.69
N VAL A 140 8.15 -12.74 -3.69
CA VAL A 140 9.00 -13.84 -3.20
C VAL A 140 8.23 -15.16 -3.14
N GLU A 141 8.95 -16.28 -2.95
CA GLU A 141 8.38 -17.62 -2.97
C GLU A 141 7.60 -17.96 -1.70
N ILE A 142 8.03 -17.45 -0.55
CA ILE A 142 7.51 -17.82 0.78
C ILE A 142 7.05 -16.60 1.57
N SER A 143 6.12 -16.81 2.52
CA SER A 143 5.70 -15.82 3.51
C SER A 143 6.29 -16.13 4.88
N ASN A 144 6.54 -15.12 5.71
CA ASN A 144 6.86 -15.27 7.13
C ASN A 144 5.74 -14.80 8.06
N TYR A 145 4.71 -14.14 7.50
CA TYR A 145 3.53 -13.72 8.25
C TYR A 145 2.24 -14.00 7.45
N PRO A 146 1.10 -14.21 8.15
CA PRO A 146 -0.23 -14.16 7.53
C PRO A 146 -0.55 -12.73 7.05
N ALA A 147 -1.81 -12.46 6.71
CA ALA A 147 -2.28 -11.09 6.53
C ALA A 147 -1.94 -10.25 7.77
N CYS A 148 -1.24 -9.12 7.59
CA CYS A 148 -0.78 -8.30 8.71
C CYS A 148 -0.58 -6.82 8.32
N ILE A 149 -0.44 -5.98 9.34
CA ILE A 149 0.01 -4.60 9.17
C ILE A 149 1.53 -4.57 9.25
N ILE A 150 2.15 -3.82 8.37
CA ILE A 150 3.60 -3.66 8.27
C ILE A 150 3.96 -2.21 8.61
N ILE A 151 4.89 -2.02 9.55
CA ILE A 151 5.37 -0.71 9.96
C ILE A 151 6.85 -0.60 9.61
N GLY A 152 7.20 0.41 8.82
CA GLY A 152 8.59 0.73 8.52
C GLY A 152 9.34 1.08 9.79
N ARG A 153 10.45 0.36 10.07
CA ARG A 153 11.18 0.44 11.34
C ARG A 153 12.29 1.47 11.31
N VAL A 154 12.97 1.63 10.18
CA VAL A 154 14.22 2.39 10.06
C VAL A 154 14.23 3.34 8.86
N GLY A 155 15.11 4.35 8.90
CA GLY A 155 15.42 5.23 7.79
C GLY A 155 14.33 6.25 7.46
N ALA A 156 14.31 6.73 6.20
CA ALA A 156 13.39 7.76 5.73
C ALA A 156 11.91 7.37 5.87
N ASN A 157 11.61 6.08 5.74
CA ASN A 157 10.26 5.52 5.81
C ASN A 157 9.88 4.99 7.21
N CYS A 158 10.65 5.39 8.24
CA CYS A 158 10.35 5.03 9.62
C CYS A 158 8.97 5.57 10.02
N GLY A 159 8.07 4.68 10.45
CA GLY A 159 6.69 5.02 10.81
C GLY A 159 5.69 4.95 9.66
N SER A 160 6.12 4.59 8.45
CA SER A 160 5.16 4.24 7.37
C SER A 160 4.35 3.01 7.76
N ILE A 161 3.08 2.98 7.41
CA ILE A 161 2.17 1.89 7.76
C ILE A 161 1.53 1.35 6.49
N HIS A 162 1.72 0.06 6.26
CA HIS A 162 1.17 -0.69 5.14
C HIS A 162 0.29 -1.84 5.64
N TYR A 163 -0.60 -2.33 4.81
CA TYR A 163 -1.46 -3.47 5.11
C TYR A 163 -1.37 -4.51 4.00
N SER A 164 -1.07 -5.74 4.36
CA SER A 164 -1.19 -6.89 3.47
C SER A 164 -2.42 -7.71 3.84
N LYS A 165 -3.37 -7.83 2.91
CA LYS A 165 -4.56 -8.65 3.08
C LYS A 165 -4.31 -10.15 2.87
N VAL A 166 -3.14 -10.48 2.34
CA VAL A 166 -2.70 -11.85 2.05
C VAL A 166 -1.43 -12.17 2.82
N PRO A 167 -1.08 -13.46 2.98
CA PRO A 167 0.22 -13.84 3.54
C PRO A 167 1.36 -13.10 2.83
N CYS A 168 2.31 -12.59 3.59
CA CYS A 168 3.36 -11.74 3.06
C CYS A 168 4.72 -12.03 3.72
N TRP A 169 5.78 -11.53 3.12
CA TRP A 169 7.09 -11.47 3.74
C TRP A 169 7.34 -10.07 4.31
N VAL A 170 7.72 -9.99 5.57
CA VAL A 170 8.12 -8.73 6.22
C VAL A 170 9.63 -8.74 6.38
N SER A 171 10.30 -7.72 5.80
CA SER A 171 11.75 -7.61 5.85
C SER A 171 12.26 -7.09 7.19
N ASP A 172 13.55 -7.25 7.46
CA ASP A 172 14.26 -6.78 8.66
C ASP A 172 14.20 -5.25 8.86
N ASN A 173 13.85 -4.48 7.82
CA ASN A 173 13.62 -3.04 7.89
C ASN A 173 12.19 -2.66 8.33
N ALA A 174 11.36 -3.65 8.68
CA ALA A 174 9.99 -3.46 9.11
C ALA A 174 9.63 -4.39 10.28
N ILE A 175 8.52 -4.09 10.93
CA ILE A 175 7.87 -4.94 11.94
C ILE A 175 6.46 -5.27 11.49
N SER A 176 5.97 -6.44 11.91
CA SER A 176 4.60 -6.88 11.66
C SER A 176 3.71 -6.65 12.88
N ILE A 177 2.46 -6.30 12.62
CA ILE A 177 1.38 -6.24 13.61
C ILE A 177 0.29 -7.19 13.13
N CYS A 178 0.06 -8.25 13.89
CA CYS A 178 -1.01 -9.21 13.62
C CYS A 178 -2.11 -9.06 14.68
N SER A 179 -3.34 -8.85 14.23
CA SER A 179 -4.48 -8.82 15.12
C SER A 179 -4.66 -10.17 15.83
N LYS A 180 -5.12 -10.15 17.07
CA LYS A 180 -5.52 -11.35 17.81
C LYS A 180 -6.90 -11.84 17.40
N ASN A 181 -7.72 -10.98 16.84
CA ASN A 181 -8.96 -11.32 16.15
C ASN A 181 -8.74 -11.03 14.66
N ASP A 182 -8.77 -12.06 13.83
CA ASP A 182 -8.42 -11.98 12.40
C ASP A 182 -9.25 -10.93 11.66
N ASP A 183 -10.51 -10.73 12.05
CA ASP A 183 -11.42 -9.76 11.42
C ASP A 183 -11.11 -8.30 11.77
N TRP A 184 -10.33 -8.03 12.84
CA TRP A 184 -10.08 -6.67 13.33
C TRP A 184 -8.85 -5.99 12.70
N GLN A 185 -8.18 -6.65 11.78
CA GLN A 185 -7.00 -6.10 11.13
C GLN A 185 -7.25 -4.73 10.49
N PRO A 186 -8.40 -4.46 9.76
CA PRO A 186 -8.69 -3.14 9.25
C PRO A 186 -8.85 -2.07 10.33
N PHE A 187 -9.51 -2.38 11.44
CA PHE A 187 -9.64 -1.45 12.56
C PHE A 187 -8.27 -1.04 13.12
N LEU A 188 -7.39 -2.01 13.35
CA LEU A 188 -6.03 -1.74 13.85
C LEU A 188 -5.20 -0.92 12.84
N PHE A 189 -5.35 -1.18 11.55
CA PHE A 189 -4.65 -0.45 10.50
C PHE A 189 -4.98 1.05 10.54
N TYR A 190 -6.27 1.41 10.58
CA TYR A 190 -6.68 2.81 10.66
C TYR A 190 -6.38 3.41 12.03
N SER A 191 -6.50 2.64 13.11
CA SER A 191 -6.13 3.07 14.46
C SER A 191 -4.64 3.48 14.53
N LEU A 192 -3.74 2.64 14.01
CA LEU A 192 -2.30 2.91 14.00
C LEU A 192 -1.94 4.10 13.12
N LYS A 193 -2.63 4.32 12.00
CA LYS A 193 -2.42 5.51 11.15
C LYS A 193 -2.68 6.84 11.88
N LEU A 194 -3.55 6.87 12.90
CA LEU A 194 -3.76 8.07 13.72
C LEU A 194 -2.57 8.39 14.62
N TYR A 195 -1.89 7.37 15.10
CA TYR A 195 -0.71 7.54 15.92
C TYR A 195 0.49 7.90 15.05
N ASN A 196 0.67 9.15 14.68
CA ASN A 196 1.78 9.62 13.88
C ASN A 196 3.13 9.05 14.40
N LEU A 197 3.36 7.76 14.12
CA LEU A 197 4.52 7.00 14.64
C LEU A 197 5.84 7.61 14.21
N SER A 198 5.85 8.38 13.13
CA SER A 198 7.03 9.09 12.65
C SER A 198 7.45 10.26 13.55
N LYS A 199 6.57 10.79 14.41
CA LYS A 199 6.89 11.85 15.37
C LYS A 199 7.60 11.36 16.63
N ASN A 200 7.46 10.08 16.97
CA ASN A 200 8.13 9.45 18.12
C ASN A 200 9.59 9.06 17.83
N LYS A 201 10.24 9.80 16.95
CA LYS A 201 11.64 9.63 16.61
C LYS A 201 12.48 10.05 17.83
N GLY A 202 12.92 9.08 18.65
CA GLY A 202 13.92 9.35 19.68
C GLY A 202 15.13 10.06 19.07
N GLY A 203 15.70 11.03 19.77
CA GLY A 203 16.71 12.01 19.30
C GLY A 203 18.04 11.46 18.78
N SER A 204 18.04 10.36 18.04
CA SER A 204 19.18 9.82 17.31
C SER A 204 19.13 10.24 15.83
N SER A 205 20.30 10.35 15.21
CA SER A 205 20.45 10.67 13.78
C SER A 205 19.73 9.69 12.83
N GLN A 206 19.29 8.54 13.33
CA GLN A 206 18.46 7.58 12.60
C GLN A 206 17.17 7.28 13.38
N PRO A 207 16.00 7.65 12.84
CA PRO A 207 14.72 7.33 13.46
C PRO A 207 14.51 5.81 13.50
N LEU A 208 14.09 5.30 14.66
CA LEU A 208 13.81 3.88 14.89
C LEU A 208 12.49 3.72 15.63
N ILE A 209 11.57 2.87 15.10
CA ILE A 209 10.40 2.41 15.83
C ILE A 209 10.74 1.10 16.53
N THR A 210 10.54 1.11 17.85
CA THR A 210 10.73 -0.05 18.72
C THR A 210 9.41 -0.64 19.14
N HIS A 211 9.41 -1.90 19.57
CA HIS A 211 8.24 -2.54 20.21
C HIS A 211 7.77 -1.75 21.43
N GLU A 212 8.72 -1.14 22.18
CA GLU A 212 8.40 -0.32 23.36
C GLU A 212 7.53 0.90 23.01
N ALA A 213 7.78 1.54 21.87
CA ALA A 213 6.99 2.68 21.43
C ALA A 213 5.51 2.33 21.17
N LEU A 214 5.21 1.07 20.87
CA LEU A 214 3.86 0.58 20.62
C LEU A 214 3.15 0.10 21.89
N LYS A 215 3.89 -0.22 22.96
CA LYS A 215 3.34 -0.74 24.22
C LYS A 215 2.44 0.25 24.97
N HIS A 216 2.62 1.53 24.73
CA HIS A 216 1.85 2.59 25.40
C HIS A 216 0.61 3.03 24.64
N LEU A 217 0.30 2.36 23.53
CA LEU A 217 -0.88 2.69 22.74
C LEU A 217 -2.14 2.12 23.39
N TYR A 218 -3.17 2.97 23.51
CA TYR A 218 -4.50 2.60 23.93
C TYR A 218 -5.51 2.95 22.86
N PHE A 219 -6.49 2.09 22.67
CA PHE A 219 -7.51 2.22 21.62
C PHE A 219 -8.90 2.26 22.24
N PRO A 220 -9.80 3.12 21.72
CA PRO A 220 -11.19 3.08 22.15
C PRO A 220 -11.85 1.81 21.60
N MET A 221 -12.48 1.03 22.47
CA MET A 221 -12.98 -0.30 22.16
C MET A 221 -14.48 -0.42 22.36
N SER A 222 -15.14 -0.89 21.31
CA SER A 222 -16.46 -1.50 21.35
C SER A 222 -16.49 -2.63 20.34
N GLU A 223 -16.53 -3.87 20.79
CA GLU A 223 -16.50 -5.06 19.94
C GLU A 223 -17.61 -5.01 18.88
N LYS A 224 -18.84 -4.64 19.27
CA LYS A 224 -19.99 -4.48 18.36
C LYS A 224 -19.65 -3.56 17.18
N HIS A 225 -19.13 -2.36 17.48
CA HIS A 225 -18.89 -1.34 16.45
C HIS A 225 -17.62 -1.65 15.64
N ILE A 226 -16.61 -2.29 16.23
CA ILE A 226 -15.44 -2.77 15.51
C ILE A 226 -15.85 -3.85 14.50
N ASN A 227 -16.66 -4.83 14.90
CA ASN A 227 -17.13 -5.87 14.00
C ASN A 227 -17.95 -5.29 12.83
N GLN A 228 -18.86 -4.34 13.11
CA GLN A 228 -19.63 -3.67 12.06
C GLN A 228 -18.73 -2.86 11.11
N PHE A 229 -17.78 -2.11 11.63
CA PHE A 229 -16.81 -1.35 10.86
C PHE A 229 -15.96 -2.27 9.98
N CYS A 230 -15.40 -3.31 10.56
CA CYS A 230 -14.54 -4.24 9.85
C CYS A 230 -15.30 -5.00 8.75
N HIS A 231 -16.57 -5.34 8.98
CA HIS A 231 -17.40 -5.93 7.93
C HIS A 231 -17.48 -5.03 6.69
N ILE A 232 -17.79 -3.73 6.87
CA ILE A 232 -17.87 -2.77 5.76
C ILE A 232 -16.49 -2.58 5.10
N VAL A 233 -15.46 -2.38 5.92
CA VAL A 233 -14.12 -2.05 5.40
C VAL A 233 -13.45 -3.25 4.75
N ASN A 234 -13.74 -4.49 5.18
CA ASN A 234 -13.22 -5.67 4.50
C ASN A 234 -13.71 -5.77 3.05
N GLU A 235 -14.96 -5.39 2.75
CA GLU A 235 -15.46 -5.32 1.38
C GLU A 235 -14.69 -4.30 0.54
N LEU A 236 -14.41 -3.10 1.11
CA LEU A 236 -13.60 -2.10 0.44
C LEU A 236 -12.16 -2.59 0.19
N GLN A 237 -11.58 -3.28 1.17
CA GLN A 237 -10.24 -3.86 1.05
C GLN A 237 -10.16 -5.00 0.02
N ASP A 238 -11.24 -5.78 -0.17
CA ASP A 238 -11.33 -6.78 -1.24
C ASP A 238 -11.29 -6.14 -2.62
N LEU A 239 -12.02 -5.03 -2.80
CA LEU A 239 -11.99 -4.25 -4.03
C LEU A 239 -10.61 -3.65 -4.29
N ILE A 240 -9.97 -3.06 -3.27
CA ILE A 240 -8.61 -2.53 -3.38
C ILE A 240 -7.64 -3.61 -3.80
N TYR A 241 -7.69 -4.79 -3.17
CA TYR A 241 -6.83 -5.91 -3.51
C TYR A 241 -7.06 -6.39 -4.95
N SER A 242 -8.31 -6.55 -5.38
CA SER A 242 -8.65 -6.93 -6.75
C SER A 242 -8.09 -5.94 -7.78
N ASN A 243 -8.28 -4.64 -7.53
CA ASN A 243 -7.74 -3.59 -8.40
C ASN A 243 -6.21 -3.60 -8.43
N GLN A 244 -5.54 -3.89 -7.30
CA GLN A 244 -4.08 -4.03 -7.26
C GLN A 244 -3.59 -5.20 -8.14
N GLN A 245 -4.29 -6.34 -8.13
CA GLN A 245 -3.97 -7.47 -9.00
C GLN A 245 -4.15 -7.11 -10.49
N GLU A 246 -5.21 -6.36 -10.82
CA GLU A 246 -5.40 -5.85 -12.18
C GLU A 246 -4.28 -4.88 -12.61
N ILE A 247 -3.87 -3.97 -11.73
CA ILE A 247 -2.75 -3.04 -11.98
C ILE A 247 -1.47 -3.84 -12.29
N LEU A 248 -1.14 -4.85 -11.49
CA LEU A 248 0.02 -5.71 -11.73
C LEU A 248 -0.08 -6.41 -13.09
N LYS A 249 -1.24 -6.98 -13.42
CA LYS A 249 -1.49 -7.66 -14.69
C LYS A 249 -1.33 -6.70 -15.87
N PHE A 250 -1.94 -5.52 -15.83
CA PHE A 250 -1.85 -4.54 -16.91
C PHE A 250 -0.44 -3.97 -17.06
N THR A 251 0.27 -3.75 -15.96
CA THR A 251 1.66 -3.31 -15.98
C THR A 251 2.54 -4.35 -16.68
N LYS A 252 2.42 -5.61 -16.30
CA LYS A 252 3.14 -6.72 -16.95
C LYS A 252 2.80 -6.81 -18.44
N GLN A 253 1.52 -6.76 -18.80
CA GLN A 253 1.08 -6.79 -20.21
C GLN A 253 1.66 -5.62 -21.02
N ARG A 254 1.66 -4.40 -20.47
CA ARG A 254 2.24 -3.23 -21.13
C ARG A 254 3.73 -3.42 -21.39
N ASP A 255 4.46 -3.85 -20.36
CA ASP A 255 5.93 -4.00 -20.42
C ASP A 255 6.35 -5.13 -21.36
N GLU A 256 5.56 -6.20 -21.46
CA GLU A 256 5.78 -7.31 -22.41
C GLU A 256 5.37 -6.94 -23.86
N LEU A 257 4.27 -6.21 -24.02
CA LEU A 257 3.77 -5.85 -25.35
C LEU A 257 4.64 -4.80 -26.05
N LEU A 258 5.18 -3.83 -25.32
CA LEU A 258 5.94 -2.73 -25.90
C LEU A 258 7.10 -3.19 -26.79
N PRO A 259 8.05 -4.05 -26.34
CA PRO A 259 9.14 -4.52 -27.20
C PRO A 259 8.64 -5.35 -28.38
N LEU A 260 7.61 -6.18 -28.20
CA LEU A 260 7.05 -7.02 -29.26
C LEU A 260 6.44 -6.20 -30.40
N LEU A 261 5.70 -5.14 -30.04
CA LEU A 261 5.09 -4.22 -30.98
C LEU A 261 6.12 -3.34 -31.70
N MET A 262 7.17 -2.90 -31.00
CA MET A 262 8.23 -2.08 -31.58
C MET A 262 9.11 -2.88 -32.54
N ASN A 263 9.35 -4.16 -32.27
CA ASN A 263 10.17 -5.05 -33.11
C ASN A 263 9.36 -5.71 -34.23
N GLY A 264 8.05 -5.45 -34.35
CA GLY A 264 7.18 -6.07 -35.34
C GLY A 264 6.91 -7.57 -35.10
N GLN A 265 7.22 -8.09 -33.91
CA GLN A 265 6.95 -9.47 -33.50
C GLN A 265 5.48 -9.70 -33.11
N ALA A 266 4.78 -8.63 -32.72
CA ALA A 266 3.35 -8.60 -32.54
C ALA A 266 2.72 -7.54 -33.46
N THR A 267 1.51 -7.83 -33.96
CA THR A 267 0.74 -6.90 -34.80
C THR A 267 -0.55 -6.47 -34.11
N ILE A 268 -0.90 -5.20 -34.27
CA ILE A 268 -2.19 -4.70 -33.81
C ILE A 268 -3.18 -4.74 -34.99
N ASN A 269 -4.31 -5.40 -34.80
CA ASN A 269 -5.39 -5.41 -35.79
C ASN A 269 -6.20 -4.11 -35.68
N TYR A 270 -5.75 -3.05 -36.37
CA TYR A 270 -6.33 -1.70 -36.28
C TYR A 270 -7.66 -1.54 -37.03
N HIS A 271 -8.11 -2.57 -37.78
CA HIS A 271 -9.42 -2.55 -38.42
C HIS A 271 -10.60 -2.73 -37.45
N LEU A 272 -10.36 -3.23 -36.21
CA LEU A 272 -11.39 -3.42 -35.18
C LEU A 272 -11.59 -2.19 -34.27
N SER A 273 -10.84 -1.10 -34.45
CA SER A 273 -10.91 0.10 -33.60
C SER A 273 -11.70 1.26 -34.20
N ALA A 274 -12.52 1.01 -35.20
CA ALA A 274 -13.32 2.04 -35.91
C ALA A 274 -14.81 2.07 -35.49
N TYR A 275 -15.12 1.64 -34.23
CA TYR A 275 -16.46 1.79 -33.63
C TYR A 275 -16.38 2.51 -32.30
#